data_fde26b25684150e39964f83f1d475576
#
_entry.id   fde26b25684150e39964f83f1d475576
#
_cell.length_a   1.000
_cell.length_b   1.000
_cell.length_c   1.000
_cell.angle_alpha   90.00
_cell.angle_beta   90.00
_cell.angle_gamma   90.00
#
_symmetry.space_group_name_H-M   'P 1'
#
loop_
_entity.id
_entity.type
_entity.pdbx_description
1 polymer ?
#
loop_
_entity_poly.entity_id
_entity_poly.type
_entity_poly.pdbx_seq_one_letter_code
_entity_poly.pdbx_strand_id
1 'polypeptide(L)'
;MLAIWFIGQCGVILKGGKTVIFIDPYLAPSPSRAFDPPFHAEAISHADYVFITHEHSDHLDIHTIEILAASHPSIRYVTPGYCRDKMIKLGVKEDRLLTLRTDEWRREPGFRVKALPSAHEELDYDPELGYRCVGYVFELNGVKLYHAGDTVVYPGLVESLETESIDLGMLPINGRDLFRNARNIVGNMNFREAAELAVAAGFDTVVPLHYDMFRGNGEHPGYFVDYLYERHPTQKSHVMARFERYIYVSRAALV
;
A
#
# COMPACT_ATOMS: atom_id res chain seq x y z
N MET A 1 13.79 -5.36 -12.22
CA MET A 1 13.30 -6.50 -11.39
C MET A 1 13.11 -6.02 -9.96
N LEU A 2 11.97 -6.34 -9.36
CA LEU A 2 11.57 -5.96 -8.01
C LEU A 2 11.11 -7.21 -7.26
N ALA A 3 11.64 -7.44 -6.06
CA ALA A 3 11.15 -8.49 -5.17
C ALA A 3 10.13 -7.88 -4.19
N ILE A 4 9.02 -8.56 -3.99
CA ILE A 4 7.87 -8.11 -3.20
C ILE A 4 7.49 -9.24 -2.26
N TRP A 5 7.32 -8.94 -0.98
CA TRP A 5 6.75 -9.88 0.00
C TRP A 5 5.41 -9.35 0.48
N PHE A 6 4.39 -10.17 0.43
CA PHE A 6 3.09 -9.86 1.00
C PHE A 6 3.09 -10.26 2.49
N ILE A 7 2.90 -9.31 3.37
CA ILE A 7 2.91 -9.55 4.82
C ILE A 7 1.51 -9.48 5.45
N GLY A 8 0.48 -9.38 4.60
CA GLY A 8 -0.93 -9.38 4.98
C GLY A 8 -1.57 -8.00 4.96
N GLN A 9 -2.87 -7.94 4.81
CA GLN A 9 -3.69 -6.73 4.67
C GLN A 9 -3.25 -5.89 3.47
N CYS A 10 -2.76 -4.66 3.68
CA CYS A 10 -2.05 -3.86 2.69
C CYS A 10 -0.51 -3.93 2.84
N GLY A 11 -0.02 -4.66 3.84
CA GLY A 11 1.39 -4.72 4.18
C GLY A 11 2.23 -5.42 3.12
N VAL A 12 3.25 -4.73 2.60
CA VAL A 12 4.22 -5.29 1.66
C VAL A 12 5.64 -4.84 1.97
N ILE A 13 6.61 -5.68 1.59
CA ILE A 13 8.02 -5.32 1.60
C ILE A 13 8.50 -5.29 0.15
N LEU A 14 9.12 -4.19 -0.25
CA LEU A 14 9.72 -4.01 -1.56
C LEU A 14 11.24 -4.09 -1.44
N LYS A 15 11.91 -4.85 -2.33
CA LYS A 15 13.36 -4.84 -2.44
C LYS A 15 13.78 -4.66 -3.90
N GLY A 16 14.42 -3.53 -4.17
CA GLY A 16 15.02 -3.21 -5.46
C GLY A 16 16.48 -2.83 -5.30
N GLY A 17 17.40 -3.59 -5.92
CA GLY A 17 18.83 -3.40 -5.70
C GLY A 17 19.22 -3.61 -4.23
N LYS A 18 19.73 -2.55 -3.59
CA LYS A 18 20.08 -2.55 -2.16
C LYS A 18 18.99 -1.98 -1.26
N THR A 19 17.97 -1.33 -1.83
CA THR A 19 16.93 -0.61 -1.08
C THR A 19 15.84 -1.56 -0.62
N VAL A 20 15.47 -1.48 0.66
CA VAL A 20 14.39 -2.23 1.30
C VAL A 20 13.37 -1.25 1.89
N ILE A 21 12.13 -1.35 1.43
CA ILE A 21 11.01 -0.49 1.81
C ILE A 21 9.90 -1.34 2.38
N PHE A 22 9.39 -0.99 3.54
CA PHE A 22 8.16 -1.53 4.11
C PHE A 22 7.02 -0.54 3.85
N ILE A 23 5.86 -1.03 3.44
CA ILE A 23 4.64 -0.22 3.30
C ILE A 23 3.58 -0.84 4.21
N ASP A 24 2.97 -0.04 5.07
CA ASP A 24 1.92 -0.40 6.01
C ASP A 24 2.19 -1.72 6.77
N PRO A 25 3.34 -1.84 7.46
CA PRO A 25 3.70 -3.09 8.14
C PRO A 25 2.85 -3.31 9.39
N TYR A 26 1.79 -4.14 9.26
CA TYR A 26 0.94 -4.57 10.37
C TYR A 26 1.41 -5.93 10.89
N LEU A 27 2.28 -5.93 11.91
CA LEU A 27 2.91 -7.13 12.48
C LEU A 27 2.50 -7.41 13.94
N ALA A 28 1.70 -6.53 14.56
CA ALA A 28 1.15 -6.81 15.89
C ALA A 28 0.30 -8.07 15.89
N PRO A 29 0.47 -8.97 16.87
CA PRO A 29 -0.48 -10.03 17.12
C PRO A 29 -1.81 -9.42 17.56
N SER A 30 -2.91 -9.94 17.04
CA SER A 30 -4.25 -9.46 17.39
C SER A 30 -5.27 -10.59 17.26
N PRO A 31 -6.22 -10.72 18.19
CA PRO A 31 -7.29 -11.71 18.10
C PRO A 31 -8.27 -11.45 16.94
N SER A 32 -8.26 -10.24 16.38
CA SER A 32 -9.07 -9.90 15.21
C SER A 32 -8.48 -10.38 13.88
N ARG A 33 -7.19 -10.73 13.87
CA ARG A 33 -6.53 -11.28 12.68
C ARG A 33 -7.06 -12.68 12.35
N ALA A 34 -7.22 -12.97 11.08
CA ALA A 34 -7.57 -14.31 10.60
C ALA A 34 -6.36 -15.27 10.61
N PHE A 35 -5.14 -14.74 10.65
CA PHE A 35 -3.87 -15.49 10.70
C PHE A 35 -2.78 -14.65 11.37
N ASP A 36 -1.79 -15.32 11.93
CA ASP A 36 -0.65 -14.67 12.59
C ASP A 36 0.23 -13.91 11.60
N PRO A 37 0.97 -12.87 12.03
CA PRO A 37 1.95 -12.22 11.18
C PRO A 37 3.06 -13.21 10.76
N PRO A 38 3.69 -13.00 9.58
CA PRO A 38 4.71 -13.92 9.06
C PRO A 38 5.97 -13.98 9.94
N PHE A 39 6.23 -12.92 10.68
CA PHE A 39 7.32 -12.74 11.62
C PHE A 39 6.98 -11.62 12.59
N HIS A 40 7.66 -11.56 13.70
CA HIS A 40 7.55 -10.45 14.65
C HIS A 40 8.41 -9.26 14.23
N ALA A 41 8.01 -8.04 14.62
CA ALA A 41 8.74 -6.82 14.26
C ALA A 41 10.21 -6.83 14.72
N GLU A 42 10.50 -7.50 15.83
CA GLU A 42 11.86 -7.68 16.39
C GLU A 42 12.77 -8.53 15.48
N ALA A 43 12.19 -9.35 14.61
CA ALA A 43 12.96 -10.19 13.68
C ALA A 43 13.41 -9.42 12.41
N ILE A 44 12.94 -8.19 12.23
CA ILE A 44 13.36 -7.35 11.10
C ILE A 44 14.84 -6.97 11.32
N SER A 45 15.70 -7.46 10.44
CA SER A 45 17.14 -7.20 10.52
C SER A 45 17.57 -5.95 9.75
N HIS A 46 16.78 -5.54 8.75
CA HIS A 46 17.09 -4.39 7.90
C HIS A 46 15.83 -3.81 7.23
N ALA A 47 15.73 -2.48 7.28
CA ALA A 47 14.82 -1.67 6.49
C ALA A 47 15.48 -0.30 6.28
N ASP A 48 15.36 0.27 5.09
CA ASP A 48 15.80 1.63 4.82
C ASP A 48 14.66 2.61 5.05
N TYR A 49 13.44 2.24 4.63
CA TYR A 49 12.25 3.09 4.74
C TYR A 49 11.04 2.31 5.22
N VAL A 50 10.19 3.02 5.97
CA VAL A 50 8.82 2.60 6.31
C VAL A 50 7.87 3.67 5.80
N PHE A 51 6.93 3.27 4.95
CA PHE A 51 5.88 4.11 4.40
C PHE A 51 4.55 3.77 5.08
N ILE A 52 3.80 4.79 5.47
CA ILE A 52 2.47 4.66 6.05
C ILE A 52 1.49 5.43 5.17
N THR A 53 0.42 4.77 4.73
CA THR A 53 -0.59 5.39 3.86
C THR A 53 -1.59 6.25 4.61
N HIS A 54 -1.97 5.86 5.83
CA HIS A 54 -2.88 6.59 6.70
C HIS A 54 -2.85 6.07 8.15
N GLU A 55 -3.66 6.66 9.03
CA GLU A 55 -3.56 6.47 10.49
C GLU A 55 -4.30 5.25 11.07
N HIS A 56 -5.07 4.47 10.27
CA HIS A 56 -5.75 3.27 10.78
C HIS A 56 -4.76 2.24 11.30
N SER A 57 -5.17 1.47 12.30
CA SER A 57 -4.29 0.60 13.07
C SER A 57 -3.72 -0.58 12.29
N ASP A 58 -4.34 -0.96 11.20
CA ASP A 58 -3.88 -2.01 10.28
C ASP A 58 -2.92 -1.50 9.18
N HIS A 59 -2.63 -0.19 9.19
CA HIS A 59 -1.64 0.49 8.35
C HIS A 59 -0.56 1.16 9.20
N LEU A 60 -0.95 1.99 10.19
CA LEU A 60 -0.07 2.55 11.20
C LEU A 60 -0.14 1.70 12.46
N ASP A 61 0.52 0.56 12.45
CA ASP A 61 0.60 -0.36 13.60
C ASP A 61 1.53 0.19 14.66
N ILE A 62 0.95 0.61 15.79
CA ILE A 62 1.67 1.20 16.91
C ILE A 62 2.81 0.30 17.39
N HIS A 63 2.51 -0.99 17.61
CA HIS A 63 3.47 -1.96 18.11
C HIS A 63 4.67 -2.12 17.19
N THR A 64 4.43 -2.30 15.89
CA THR A 64 5.50 -2.42 14.90
C THR A 64 6.35 -1.14 14.82
N ILE A 65 5.71 0.03 14.80
CA ILE A 65 6.44 1.31 14.70
C ILE A 65 7.30 1.57 15.94
N GLU A 66 6.79 1.34 17.16
CA GLU A 66 7.57 1.51 18.40
C GLU A 66 8.83 0.63 18.41
N ILE A 67 8.71 -0.64 18.04
CA ILE A 67 9.84 -1.56 17.96
C ILE A 67 10.87 -1.08 16.93
N LEU A 68 10.42 -0.74 15.71
CA LEU A 68 11.31 -0.28 14.66
C LEU A 68 11.98 1.05 14.99
N ALA A 69 11.26 1.98 15.62
CA ALA A 69 11.81 3.28 16.02
C ALA A 69 12.92 3.13 17.07
N ALA A 70 12.77 2.18 17.99
CA ALA A 70 13.72 1.92 19.06
C ALA A 70 14.94 1.10 18.60
N SER A 71 14.71 0.05 17.76
CA SER A 71 15.77 -0.90 17.39
C SER A 71 16.55 -0.53 16.14
N HIS A 72 15.99 0.30 15.25
CA HIS A 72 16.58 0.65 13.96
C HIS A 72 16.73 2.17 13.76
N PRO A 73 17.78 2.79 14.30
CA PRO A 73 17.95 4.26 14.27
C PRO A 73 18.18 4.85 12.87
N SER A 74 18.47 4.03 11.88
CA SER A 74 18.69 4.45 10.47
C SER A 74 17.44 4.47 9.62
N ILE A 75 16.34 3.84 10.03
CA ILE A 75 15.09 3.82 9.25
C ILE A 75 14.55 5.24 9.09
N ARG A 76 14.17 5.58 7.87
CA ARG A 76 13.41 6.80 7.55
C ARG A 76 11.93 6.45 7.37
N TYR A 77 11.07 7.29 7.92
CA TYR A 77 9.61 7.09 7.88
C TYR A 77 8.99 8.12 6.95
N VAL A 78 8.03 7.68 6.14
CA VAL A 78 7.28 8.54 5.21
C VAL A 78 5.81 8.39 5.51
N THR A 79 5.12 9.47 5.82
CA THR A 79 3.71 9.46 6.23
C THR A 79 2.96 10.68 5.74
N PRO A 80 1.61 10.62 5.65
CA PRO A 80 0.79 11.84 5.58
C PRO A 80 1.02 12.74 6.80
N GLY A 81 0.74 14.03 6.66
CA GLY A 81 0.86 15.00 7.75
C GLY A 81 0.05 14.64 8.99
N TYR A 82 -1.14 14.08 8.81
CA TYR A 82 -2.01 13.60 9.89
C TYR A 82 -1.38 12.51 10.78
N CYS A 83 -0.47 11.72 10.26
CA CYS A 83 0.22 10.68 11.03
C CYS A 83 1.40 11.22 11.84
N ARG A 84 1.91 12.44 11.53
CA ARG A 84 3.16 12.98 12.07
C ARG A 84 3.25 12.94 13.59
N ASP A 85 2.29 13.55 14.27
CA ASP A 85 2.29 13.64 15.74
C ASP A 85 2.22 12.26 16.41
N LYS A 86 1.47 11.35 15.82
CA LYS A 86 1.38 9.97 16.28
C LYS A 86 2.73 9.26 16.13
N MET A 87 3.41 9.42 15.01
CA MET A 87 4.74 8.84 14.77
C MET A 87 5.79 9.36 15.78
N ILE A 88 5.77 10.66 16.08
CA ILE A 88 6.67 11.26 17.08
C ILE A 88 6.40 10.67 18.48
N LYS A 89 5.13 10.52 18.87
CA LYS A 89 4.73 9.89 20.14
C LYS A 89 5.18 8.43 20.24
N LEU A 90 5.31 7.72 19.12
CA LEU A 90 5.83 6.35 19.02
C LEU A 90 7.37 6.28 19.01
N GLY A 91 8.07 7.40 19.22
CA GLY A 91 9.52 7.45 19.32
C GLY A 91 10.27 7.67 18.00
N VAL A 92 9.56 7.94 16.90
CA VAL A 92 10.21 8.32 15.65
C VAL A 92 10.74 9.75 15.78
N LYS A 93 12.06 9.93 15.58
CA LYS A 93 12.68 11.26 15.63
C LYS A 93 12.27 12.09 14.41
N GLU A 94 12.10 13.40 14.60
CA GLU A 94 11.67 14.34 13.56
C GLU A 94 12.58 14.34 12.31
N ASP A 95 13.89 14.22 12.51
CA ASP A 95 14.89 14.19 11.43
C ASP A 95 14.81 12.93 10.55
N ARG A 96 14.08 11.91 11.01
CA ARG A 96 13.81 10.68 10.28
C ARG A 96 12.41 10.62 9.68
N LEU A 97 11.55 11.60 9.96
CA LEU A 97 10.16 11.63 9.54
C LEU A 97 9.98 12.60 8.36
N LEU A 98 9.44 12.08 7.27
CA LEU A 98 9.17 12.80 6.04
C LEU A 98 7.67 12.84 5.76
N THR A 99 7.18 13.99 5.35
CA THR A 99 5.85 14.15 4.75
C THR A 99 6.03 14.55 3.30
N LEU A 100 5.42 13.80 2.37
CA LEU A 100 5.46 14.13 0.95
C LEU A 100 4.29 15.05 0.60
N ARG A 101 4.56 16.02 -0.28
CA ARG A 101 3.50 16.71 -0.99
C ARG A 101 2.93 15.78 -2.07
N THR A 102 1.62 15.76 -2.22
CA THR A 102 0.99 15.00 -3.30
C THR A 102 1.36 15.57 -4.66
N ASP A 103 1.36 14.69 -5.66
CA ASP A 103 1.66 14.98 -7.06
C ASP A 103 3.08 15.50 -7.37
N GLU A 104 3.96 15.52 -6.38
CA GLU A 104 5.37 15.87 -6.56
C GLU A 104 6.28 14.65 -6.44
N TRP A 105 7.15 14.46 -7.44
CA TRP A 105 8.18 13.42 -7.37
C TRP A 105 9.32 13.81 -6.44
N ARG A 106 9.57 12.98 -5.45
CA ARG A 106 10.74 13.08 -4.58
C ARG A 106 11.75 11.98 -4.92
N ARG A 107 13.02 12.37 -5.05
CA ARG A 107 14.13 11.44 -5.22
C ARG A 107 14.76 11.14 -3.88
N GLU A 108 14.91 9.84 -3.61
CA GLU A 108 15.63 9.31 -2.46
C GLU A 108 16.76 8.36 -2.93
N PRO A 109 17.72 7.98 -2.07
CA PRO A 109 18.77 7.04 -2.43
C PRO A 109 18.20 5.71 -2.94
N GLY A 110 18.42 5.39 -4.22
CA GLY A 110 18.01 4.14 -4.83
C GLY A 110 16.60 4.10 -5.42
N PHE A 111 15.76 5.11 -5.23
CA PHE A 111 14.40 5.18 -5.78
C PHE A 111 13.89 6.62 -5.91
N ARG A 112 12.76 6.78 -6.55
CA ARG A 112 11.94 7.98 -6.42
C ARG A 112 10.50 7.61 -6.08
N VAL A 113 9.80 8.53 -5.42
CA VAL A 113 8.44 8.30 -4.94
C VAL A 113 7.58 9.54 -5.11
N LYS A 114 6.31 9.33 -5.38
CA LYS A 114 5.27 10.37 -5.41
C LYS A 114 4.08 9.90 -4.58
N ALA A 115 3.55 10.76 -3.71
CA ALA A 115 2.28 10.52 -3.04
C ALA A 115 1.13 10.98 -3.95
N LEU A 116 0.07 10.18 -4.03
CA LEU A 116 -1.21 10.53 -4.64
C LEU A 116 -2.28 10.58 -3.56
N PRO A 117 -3.29 11.45 -3.66
CA PRO A 117 -4.43 11.40 -2.77
C PRO A 117 -5.11 10.03 -2.77
N SER A 118 -5.62 9.60 -1.64
CA SER A 118 -6.51 8.42 -1.53
C SER A 118 -7.82 8.85 -0.88
N ALA A 119 -8.94 8.41 -1.46
CA ALA A 119 -10.27 8.66 -0.94
C ALA A 119 -10.71 7.45 -0.12
N HIS A 120 -10.54 7.52 1.20
CA HIS A 120 -11.07 6.49 2.08
C HIS A 120 -12.54 6.80 2.36
N GLU A 121 -13.36 6.48 1.36
CA GLU A 121 -14.68 6.92 0.90
C GLU A 121 -14.70 8.37 0.38
N GLU A 122 -14.01 9.32 1.00
CA GLU A 122 -13.94 10.72 0.58
C GLU A 122 -12.49 11.23 0.59
N LEU A 123 -12.23 12.25 -0.23
CA LEU A 123 -10.97 12.99 -0.17
C LEU A 123 -11.01 13.96 1.02
N ASP A 124 -10.21 13.69 2.04
CA ASP A 124 -10.07 14.54 3.23
C ASP A 124 -8.75 15.32 3.13
N TYR A 125 -8.86 16.63 2.96
CA TYR A 125 -7.74 17.54 2.74
C TYR A 125 -7.72 18.69 3.73
N ASP A 126 -6.57 18.90 4.35
CA ASP A 126 -6.28 20.05 5.20
C ASP A 126 -5.14 20.88 4.60
N PRO A 127 -5.24 22.22 4.55
CA PRO A 127 -4.22 23.08 3.95
C PRO A 127 -2.83 22.98 4.61
N GLU A 128 -2.73 22.62 5.88
CA GLU A 128 -1.48 22.51 6.62
C GLU A 128 -0.93 21.09 6.60
N LEU A 129 -1.80 20.08 6.75
CA LEU A 129 -1.43 18.67 6.87
C LEU A 129 -1.46 17.90 5.54
N GLY A 130 -2.11 18.44 4.51
CA GLY A 130 -2.32 17.77 3.23
C GLY A 130 -3.48 16.77 3.27
N TYR A 131 -3.44 15.76 2.42
CA TYR A 131 -4.44 14.69 2.42
C TYR A 131 -4.25 13.74 3.60
N ARG A 132 -5.36 13.32 4.23
CA ARG A 132 -5.35 12.38 5.34
C ARG A 132 -4.87 11.00 4.93
N CYS A 133 -5.33 10.52 3.78
CA CYS A 133 -4.97 9.24 3.20
C CYS A 133 -4.24 9.45 1.87
N VAL A 134 -3.20 8.66 1.64
CA VAL A 134 -2.42 8.71 0.40
C VAL A 134 -2.07 7.31 -0.09
N GLY A 135 -1.98 7.17 -1.41
CA GLY A 135 -1.25 6.09 -2.05
C GLY A 135 0.14 6.56 -2.47
N TYR A 136 1.00 5.63 -2.85
CA TYR A 136 2.35 5.93 -3.28
C TYR A 136 2.67 5.33 -4.64
N VAL A 137 3.24 6.13 -5.53
CA VAL A 137 3.88 5.66 -6.76
C VAL A 137 5.38 5.62 -6.54
N PHE A 138 5.97 4.45 -6.65
CA PHE A 138 7.42 4.24 -6.57
C PHE A 138 8.00 4.01 -7.96
N GLU A 139 9.20 4.53 -8.20
CA GLU A 139 10.07 4.02 -9.25
C GLU A 139 11.32 3.45 -8.57
N LEU A 140 11.40 2.13 -8.53
CA LEU A 140 12.42 1.38 -7.82
C LEU A 140 12.99 0.30 -8.72
N ASN A 141 14.30 0.36 -8.98
CA ASN A 141 15.03 -0.61 -9.79
C ASN A 141 14.41 -0.87 -11.18
N GLY A 142 13.94 0.19 -11.85
CA GLY A 142 13.34 0.15 -13.18
C GLY A 142 11.91 -0.42 -13.22
N VAL A 143 11.23 -0.48 -12.07
CA VAL A 143 9.81 -0.86 -11.96
C VAL A 143 9.03 0.31 -11.39
N LYS A 144 7.93 0.69 -12.02
CA LYS A 144 6.95 1.61 -11.47
C LYS A 144 5.83 0.84 -10.77
N LEU A 145 5.71 1.04 -9.47
CA LEU A 145 4.71 0.40 -8.63
C LEU A 145 3.80 1.44 -8.02
N TYR A 146 2.49 1.22 -8.08
CA TYR A 146 1.50 1.98 -7.33
C TYR A 146 0.95 1.12 -6.19
N HIS A 147 1.06 1.62 -4.96
CA HIS A 147 0.40 1.07 -3.78
C HIS A 147 -0.71 2.04 -3.35
N ALA A 148 -1.95 1.62 -3.50
CA ALA A 148 -3.09 2.52 -3.33
C ALA A 148 -3.35 2.93 -1.87
N GLY A 149 -2.90 2.13 -0.88
CA GLY A 149 -3.44 2.19 0.46
C GLY A 149 -4.93 1.86 0.43
N ASP A 150 -5.68 2.47 1.33
CA ASP A 150 -7.14 2.35 1.35
C ASP A 150 -7.77 3.49 0.54
N THR A 151 -8.55 3.12 -0.48
CA THR A 151 -9.17 4.10 -1.38
C THR A 151 -10.38 3.51 -2.11
N VAL A 152 -11.28 4.40 -2.51
CA VAL A 152 -12.27 4.18 -3.58
C VAL A 152 -11.79 4.86 -4.85
N VAL A 153 -12.44 4.59 -5.99
CA VAL A 153 -12.22 5.36 -7.22
C VAL A 153 -12.88 6.73 -7.06
N TYR A 154 -12.13 7.78 -7.30
CA TYR A 154 -12.58 9.18 -7.24
C TYR A 154 -12.26 9.92 -8.55
N PRO A 155 -12.92 11.05 -8.85
CA PRO A 155 -12.64 11.83 -10.06
C PRO A 155 -11.18 12.28 -10.15
N GLY A 156 -10.51 11.98 -11.25
CA GLY A 156 -9.10 12.33 -11.50
C GLY A 156 -8.10 11.23 -11.13
N LEU A 157 -8.52 10.15 -10.45
CA LEU A 157 -7.59 9.07 -10.08
C LEU A 157 -7.07 8.32 -11.32
N VAL A 158 -7.95 7.97 -12.25
CA VAL A 158 -7.57 7.27 -13.49
C VAL A 158 -6.56 8.09 -14.27
N GLU A 159 -6.86 9.37 -14.51
CA GLU A 159 -6.02 10.29 -15.26
C GLU A 159 -4.64 10.46 -14.60
N SER A 160 -4.62 10.56 -13.29
CA SER A 160 -3.35 10.67 -12.53
C SER A 160 -2.49 9.42 -12.66
N LEU A 161 -3.10 8.23 -12.64
CA LEU A 161 -2.38 6.96 -12.74
C LEU A 161 -1.97 6.64 -14.18
N GLU A 162 -2.81 6.96 -15.17
CA GLU A 162 -2.52 6.76 -16.59
C GLU A 162 -1.26 7.50 -17.03
N THR A 163 -1.08 8.74 -16.54
CA THR A 163 0.13 9.54 -16.84
C THR A 163 1.42 8.92 -16.28
N GLU A 164 1.30 8.07 -15.27
CA GLU A 164 2.46 7.44 -14.61
C GLU A 164 2.97 6.18 -15.31
N SER A 165 2.19 5.54 -16.17
CA SER A 165 2.56 4.28 -16.83
C SER A 165 3.00 3.20 -15.82
N ILE A 166 2.07 2.77 -14.98
CA ILE A 166 2.31 1.84 -13.87
C ILE A 166 2.57 0.42 -14.40
N ASP A 167 3.70 -0.16 -14.01
CA ASP A 167 4.02 -1.57 -14.24
C ASP A 167 3.18 -2.50 -13.35
N LEU A 168 3.10 -2.17 -12.04
CA LEU A 168 2.45 -3.01 -11.04
C LEU A 168 1.56 -2.17 -10.12
N GLY A 169 0.25 -2.38 -10.18
CA GLY A 169 -0.71 -1.75 -9.27
C GLY A 169 -1.11 -2.69 -8.14
N MET A 170 -1.09 -2.19 -6.91
CA MET A 170 -1.53 -2.90 -5.71
C MET A 170 -2.78 -2.20 -5.16
N LEU A 171 -3.94 -2.86 -5.24
CA LEU A 171 -5.25 -2.24 -5.02
C LEU A 171 -6.07 -2.98 -3.97
N PRO A 172 -6.73 -2.30 -3.02
CA PRO A 172 -7.66 -2.92 -2.08
C PRO A 172 -8.91 -3.43 -2.81
N ILE A 173 -9.44 -4.60 -2.39
CA ILE A 173 -10.62 -5.20 -3.00
C ILE A 173 -11.74 -5.56 -2.02
N ASN A 174 -11.57 -5.28 -0.73
CA ASN A 174 -12.53 -5.66 0.32
C ASN A 174 -13.91 -5.02 0.17
N GLY A 175 -14.03 -3.92 -0.59
CA GLY A 175 -15.31 -3.28 -0.89
C GLY A 175 -15.88 -2.46 0.26
N ARG A 176 -17.11 -2.00 0.05
CA ARG A 176 -17.95 -1.28 1.01
C ARG A 176 -19.40 -1.69 0.83
N ASP A 177 -20.14 -1.71 1.91
CA ASP A 177 -21.58 -2.01 1.92
C ASP A 177 -22.26 -1.50 3.18
N LEU A 178 -23.60 -1.55 3.19
CA LEU A 178 -24.41 -1.09 4.32
C LEU A 178 -24.06 -1.78 5.64
N PHE A 179 -23.71 -3.07 5.61
CA PHE A 179 -23.41 -3.85 6.83
C PHE A 179 -22.06 -3.48 7.42
N ARG A 180 -21.06 -3.17 6.58
CA ARG A 180 -19.76 -2.65 7.01
C ARG A 180 -19.91 -1.25 7.57
N ASN A 181 -20.60 -0.36 6.86
CA ASN A 181 -20.84 1.01 7.29
C ASN A 181 -21.60 1.07 8.62
N ALA A 182 -22.59 0.20 8.84
CA ALA A 182 -23.31 0.08 10.10
C ALA A 182 -22.42 -0.36 11.30
N ARG A 183 -21.23 -0.88 11.03
CA ARG A 183 -20.21 -1.26 12.02
C ARG A 183 -19.04 -0.28 12.07
N ASN A 184 -19.18 0.89 11.46
CA ASN A 184 -18.14 1.89 11.31
C ASN A 184 -16.86 1.36 10.61
N ILE A 185 -17.01 0.40 9.70
CA ILE A 185 -15.95 -0.07 8.85
C ILE A 185 -15.99 0.82 7.60
N VAL A 186 -15.00 1.71 7.49
CA VAL A 186 -14.81 2.54 6.31
C VAL A 186 -14.36 1.65 5.15
N GLY A 187 -14.97 1.83 3.99
CA GLY A 187 -14.79 0.89 2.89
C GLY A 187 -13.78 1.34 1.84
N ASN A 188 -13.50 0.43 0.95
CA ASN A 188 -12.57 0.59 -0.17
C ASN A 188 -13.24 0.23 -1.49
N MET A 189 -12.47 0.20 -2.56
CA MET A 189 -12.89 -0.40 -3.82
C MET A 189 -13.36 -1.85 -3.60
N ASN A 190 -14.43 -2.23 -4.28
CA ASN A 190 -14.72 -3.65 -4.46
C ASN A 190 -13.87 -4.23 -5.59
N PHE A 191 -13.89 -5.55 -5.76
CA PHE A 191 -13.06 -6.24 -6.75
C PHE A 191 -13.31 -5.78 -8.19
N ARG A 192 -14.54 -5.37 -8.55
CA ARG A 192 -14.86 -4.86 -9.89
C ARG A 192 -14.26 -3.48 -10.12
N GLU A 193 -14.43 -2.59 -9.14
CA GLU A 193 -13.87 -1.24 -9.20
C GLU A 193 -12.35 -1.27 -9.31
N ALA A 194 -11.68 -2.16 -8.56
CA ALA A 194 -10.23 -2.34 -8.65
C ALA A 194 -9.78 -2.90 -10.01
N ALA A 195 -10.53 -3.86 -10.58
CA ALA A 195 -10.26 -4.41 -11.90
C ALA A 195 -10.42 -3.34 -13.00
N GLU A 196 -11.54 -2.60 -12.98
CA GLU A 196 -11.80 -1.52 -13.95
C GLU A 196 -10.78 -0.38 -13.85
N LEU A 197 -10.37 -0.01 -12.62
CA LEU A 197 -9.32 0.99 -12.41
C LEU A 197 -7.99 0.53 -13.04
N ALA A 198 -7.59 -0.71 -12.80
CA ALA A 198 -6.33 -1.24 -13.35
C ALA A 198 -6.31 -1.22 -14.89
N VAL A 199 -7.43 -1.59 -15.50
CA VAL A 199 -7.59 -1.57 -16.98
C VAL A 199 -7.60 -0.15 -17.51
N ALA A 200 -8.41 0.74 -16.91
CA ALA A 200 -8.54 2.12 -17.35
C ALA A 200 -7.22 2.89 -17.23
N ALA A 201 -6.48 2.69 -16.12
CA ALA A 201 -5.18 3.31 -15.90
C ALA A 201 -4.00 2.58 -16.61
N GLY A 202 -4.27 1.51 -17.36
CA GLY A 202 -3.29 0.82 -18.20
C GLY A 202 -2.20 0.08 -17.43
N PHE A 203 -2.48 -0.46 -16.24
CA PHE A 203 -1.51 -1.23 -15.48
C PHE A 203 -1.06 -2.48 -16.24
N ASP A 204 0.26 -2.79 -16.23
CA ASP A 204 0.72 -4.05 -16.82
C ASP A 204 0.24 -5.25 -16.01
N THR A 205 0.36 -5.18 -14.68
CA THR A 205 -0.10 -6.22 -13.76
C THR A 205 -0.80 -5.60 -12.57
N VAL A 206 -1.86 -6.23 -12.07
CA VAL A 206 -2.55 -5.81 -10.85
C VAL A 206 -2.52 -6.90 -9.78
N VAL A 207 -2.27 -6.49 -8.53
CA VAL A 207 -2.25 -7.34 -7.34
C VAL A 207 -3.34 -6.87 -6.39
N PRO A 208 -4.32 -7.71 -6.05
CA PRO A 208 -5.32 -7.36 -5.05
C PRO A 208 -4.71 -7.38 -3.65
N LEU A 209 -5.13 -6.44 -2.80
CA LEU A 209 -4.78 -6.32 -1.38
C LEU A 209 -6.04 -6.22 -0.53
N HIS A 210 -5.88 -6.19 0.79
CA HIS A 210 -6.93 -5.89 1.78
C HIS A 210 -8.13 -6.83 1.73
N TYR A 211 -7.91 -8.14 1.58
CA TYR A 211 -9.03 -9.07 1.35
C TYR A 211 -9.14 -10.23 2.36
N ASP A 212 -8.11 -10.55 3.15
CA ASP A 212 -8.10 -11.81 3.92
C ASP A 212 -7.78 -11.70 5.42
N MET A 213 -7.44 -10.49 5.91
CA MET A 213 -6.95 -10.30 7.28
C MET A 213 -8.06 -10.33 8.33
N PHE A 214 -9.18 -9.68 8.08
CA PHE A 214 -10.25 -9.51 9.06
C PHE A 214 -11.53 -10.22 8.65
N ARG A 215 -12.06 -11.07 9.55
CA ARG A 215 -13.37 -11.70 9.32
C ARG A 215 -14.45 -10.62 9.24
N GLY A 216 -15.23 -10.65 8.16
CA GLY A 216 -16.31 -9.68 7.91
C GLY A 216 -15.86 -8.36 7.27
N ASN A 217 -14.56 -8.19 6.98
CA ASN A 217 -14.02 -7.11 6.17
C ASN A 217 -13.03 -7.65 5.12
N GLY A 218 -13.36 -8.73 4.50
CA GLY A 218 -12.58 -9.37 3.44
C GLY A 218 -13.40 -9.58 2.18
N GLU A 219 -12.75 -10.08 1.15
CA GLU A 219 -13.34 -10.46 -0.12
C GLU A 219 -12.65 -11.74 -0.65
N HIS A 220 -13.35 -12.51 -1.46
CA HIS A 220 -12.75 -13.64 -2.16
C HIS A 220 -11.94 -13.15 -3.37
N PRO A 221 -10.61 -13.28 -3.37
CA PRO A 221 -9.78 -12.80 -4.50
C PRO A 221 -10.05 -13.59 -5.79
N GLY A 222 -10.68 -14.76 -5.71
CA GLY A 222 -11.16 -15.50 -6.88
C GLY A 222 -12.15 -14.70 -7.72
N TYR A 223 -13.06 -13.95 -7.09
CA TYR A 223 -14.03 -13.11 -7.83
C TYR A 223 -13.34 -12.00 -8.63
N PHE A 224 -12.23 -11.47 -8.12
CA PHE A 224 -11.40 -10.52 -8.86
C PHE A 224 -10.78 -11.15 -10.10
N VAL A 225 -10.23 -12.36 -9.96
CA VAL A 225 -9.62 -13.10 -11.08
C VAL A 225 -10.68 -13.52 -12.10
N ASP A 226 -11.82 -14.05 -11.66
CA ASP A 226 -12.93 -14.43 -12.54
C ASP A 226 -13.47 -13.24 -13.32
N TYR A 227 -13.64 -12.09 -12.66
CA TYR A 227 -14.08 -10.85 -13.30
C TYR A 227 -13.12 -10.39 -14.39
N LEU A 228 -11.82 -10.39 -14.10
CA LEU A 228 -10.80 -10.05 -15.10
C LEU A 228 -10.78 -11.04 -16.26
N TYR A 229 -10.89 -12.34 -15.98
CA TYR A 229 -10.92 -13.37 -17.01
C TYR A 229 -12.12 -13.18 -17.97
N GLU A 230 -13.29 -12.87 -17.44
CA GLU A 230 -14.51 -12.69 -18.23
C GLU A 230 -14.54 -11.38 -19.01
N ARG A 231 -14.06 -10.29 -18.42
CA ARG A 231 -14.22 -8.93 -18.96
C ARG A 231 -12.98 -8.38 -19.63
N HIS A 232 -11.82 -8.72 -19.10
CA HIS A 232 -10.52 -8.15 -19.50
C HIS A 232 -9.44 -9.26 -19.57
N PRO A 233 -9.58 -10.27 -20.45
CA PRO A 233 -8.74 -11.47 -20.46
C PRO A 233 -7.25 -11.20 -20.76
N THR A 234 -6.90 -10.01 -21.22
CA THR A 234 -5.51 -9.60 -21.45
C THR A 234 -4.89 -8.86 -20.27
N GLN A 235 -5.71 -8.46 -19.26
CA GLN A 235 -5.19 -7.83 -18.05
C GLN A 235 -4.52 -8.88 -17.16
N LYS A 236 -3.24 -8.69 -16.90
CA LYS A 236 -2.49 -9.56 -16.00
C LYS A 236 -2.86 -9.27 -14.56
N SER A 237 -3.02 -10.33 -13.77
CA SER A 237 -3.20 -10.24 -12.33
C SER A 237 -2.38 -11.29 -11.60
N HIS A 238 -2.01 -11.00 -10.35
CA HIS A 238 -1.36 -11.95 -9.47
C HIS A 238 -1.96 -11.87 -8.07
N VAL A 239 -2.62 -12.93 -7.63
CA VAL A 239 -3.10 -13.07 -6.25
C VAL A 239 -1.97 -13.68 -5.44
N MET A 240 -1.36 -12.88 -4.58
CA MET A 240 -0.27 -13.33 -3.72
C MET A 240 -0.80 -14.26 -2.62
N ALA A 241 -0.17 -15.41 -2.46
CA ALA A 241 -0.37 -16.23 -1.28
C ALA A 241 0.14 -15.49 -0.03
N ARG A 242 -0.37 -15.87 1.15
CA ARG A 242 0.13 -15.32 2.42
C ARG A 242 1.63 -15.57 2.52
N PHE A 243 2.38 -14.48 2.78
CA PHE A 243 3.83 -14.49 2.93
C PHE A 243 4.62 -14.87 1.67
N GLU A 244 3.95 -14.87 0.52
CA GLU A 244 4.60 -15.11 -0.75
C GLU A 244 5.67 -14.04 -1.02
N ARG A 245 6.78 -14.50 -1.63
CA ARG A 245 7.73 -13.64 -2.32
C ARG A 245 7.45 -13.69 -3.81
N TYR A 246 6.96 -12.60 -4.36
CA TYR A 246 6.75 -12.40 -5.79
C TYR A 246 7.92 -11.62 -6.41
N ILE A 247 8.39 -12.05 -7.57
CA ILE A 247 9.43 -11.35 -8.34
C ILE A 247 8.79 -10.76 -9.60
N TYR A 248 8.72 -9.43 -9.65
CA TYR A 248 8.24 -8.73 -10.83
C TYR A 248 9.41 -8.31 -11.72
N VAL A 249 9.26 -8.57 -13.03
CA VAL A 249 10.20 -8.13 -14.07
C VAL A 249 9.46 -7.23 -15.04
N SER A 250 9.85 -5.94 -15.11
CA SER A 250 9.20 -5.00 -16.02
C SER A 250 9.51 -5.32 -17.49
N ARG A 251 8.61 -4.91 -18.39
CA ARG A 251 8.82 -5.07 -19.84
C ARG A 251 10.11 -4.42 -20.33
N ALA A 252 10.49 -3.27 -19.75
CA ALA A 252 11.71 -2.56 -20.09
C ALA A 252 13.00 -3.35 -19.80
N ALA A 253 12.93 -4.40 -18.98
CA ALA A 253 14.09 -5.27 -18.70
C ALA A 253 14.35 -6.32 -19.78
N LEU A 254 13.48 -6.40 -20.78
CA LEU A 254 13.57 -7.39 -21.87
C LEU A 254 14.08 -6.80 -23.21
N VAL A 255 14.37 -5.49 -23.23
CA VAL A 255 14.83 -4.76 -24.43
C VAL A 255 16.23 -4.21 -24.24
#